data_1bf10e13577dd4a660896f99b5b88da1
#
_entry.id   1bf10e13577dd4a660896f99b5b88da1
#
_cell.length_a   1.000
_cell.length_b   1.000
_cell.length_c   1.000
_cell.angle_alpha   90.00
_cell.angle_beta   90.00
_cell.angle_gamma   90.00
#
_symmetry.space_group_name_H-M   'P 1'
#
loop_
_entity.id
_entity.type
_entity.pdbx_description
1 polymer ?
#
loop_
_entity_poly.entity_id
_entity_poly.type
_entity_poly.pdbx_seq_one_letter_code
_entity_poly.pdbx_strand_id
1 'polypeptide(L)'
;MLAVPLSYQPQEAAHQREVKLALTRQRAKNSHGALLFIAGGPGQAGINPLASKSAATQQLLSEYDIIGYSPRGVAPSLPTIACPAPEESGQVYESKMFVDSCIRHMGADTLKYMSARDAVEDVESIRRALGNERLNLVSYSYGTKVAALYPQRYPAHVRSVVLDGVVDLAEDYIHHAALNPRARLSAYA
;
A
#
# COMPACT_ATOMS: atom_id res chain seq x y z
N MET A 1 4.42 0.77 -15.25
CA MET A 1 4.51 -0.44 -14.42
C MET A 1 5.96 -0.65 -14.01
N LEU A 2 6.21 -0.94 -12.74
CA LEU A 2 7.51 -1.31 -12.20
C LEU A 2 7.48 -2.79 -11.83
N ALA A 3 8.37 -3.59 -12.40
CA ALA A 3 8.54 -4.98 -12.03
C ALA A 3 9.36 -5.08 -10.74
N VAL A 4 8.85 -5.83 -9.77
CA VAL A 4 9.51 -6.13 -8.50
C VAL A 4 9.36 -7.62 -8.21
N PRO A 5 10.25 -8.25 -7.44
CA PRO A 5 10.11 -9.67 -7.12
C PRO A 5 8.89 -9.92 -6.22
N LEU A 6 8.25 -11.07 -6.36
CA LEU A 6 7.19 -11.49 -5.45
C LEU A 6 7.74 -11.66 -4.03
N SER A 7 8.88 -12.34 -3.87
CA SER A 7 9.65 -12.39 -2.63
C SER A 7 10.93 -11.59 -2.76
N TYR A 8 11.24 -10.78 -1.75
CA TYR A 8 12.52 -10.06 -1.67
C TYR A 8 13.66 -10.91 -1.06
N GLN A 9 13.42 -12.18 -0.80
CA GLN A 9 14.41 -13.13 -0.31
C GLN A 9 15.03 -13.91 -1.49
N PRO A 10 16.31 -13.68 -1.87
CA PRO A 10 16.91 -14.25 -3.07
C PRO A 10 16.93 -15.78 -3.11
N GLN A 11 16.95 -16.43 -1.94
CA GLN A 11 16.96 -17.89 -1.80
C GLN A 11 15.59 -18.54 -1.99
N GLU A 12 14.51 -17.76 -2.01
CA GLU A 12 13.17 -18.29 -2.22
C GLU A 12 12.86 -18.40 -3.73
N ALA A 13 12.23 -19.50 -4.15
CA ALA A 13 11.78 -19.67 -5.54
C ALA A 13 10.82 -18.55 -5.99
N ALA A 14 10.03 -17.99 -5.06
CA ALA A 14 9.16 -16.87 -5.31
C ALA A 14 9.89 -15.58 -5.71
N HIS A 15 11.21 -15.47 -5.47
CA HIS A 15 12.02 -14.33 -5.91
C HIS A 15 12.08 -14.20 -7.44
N GLN A 16 11.97 -15.29 -8.18
CA GLN A 16 11.94 -15.29 -9.65
C GLN A 16 10.58 -14.91 -10.24
N ARG A 17 9.52 -14.86 -9.40
CA ARG A 17 8.19 -14.41 -9.81
C ARG A 17 8.07 -12.91 -9.64
N GLU A 18 7.36 -12.26 -10.56
CA GLU A 18 7.23 -10.81 -10.57
C GLU A 18 5.87 -10.33 -10.09
N VAL A 19 5.90 -9.20 -9.40
CA VAL A 19 4.77 -8.30 -9.19
C VAL A 19 5.01 -7.06 -10.05
N LYS A 20 3.98 -6.60 -10.76
CA LYS A 20 4.04 -5.38 -11.58
C LYS A 20 3.27 -4.28 -10.88
N LEU A 21 3.97 -3.38 -10.22
CA LEU A 21 3.37 -2.23 -9.55
C LEU A 21 2.96 -1.18 -10.59
N ALA A 22 1.71 -0.74 -10.52
CA ALA A 22 1.24 0.38 -11.31
C ALA A 22 1.61 1.69 -10.61
N LEU A 23 2.26 2.59 -11.33
CA LEU A 23 2.68 3.90 -10.82
C LEU A 23 2.22 5.02 -11.74
N THR A 24 1.98 6.18 -11.12
CA THR A 24 1.84 7.47 -11.80
C THR A 24 2.91 8.42 -11.30
N ARG A 25 3.43 9.26 -12.17
CA ARG A 25 4.34 10.36 -11.82
C ARG A 25 3.86 11.62 -12.51
N GLN A 26 3.56 12.64 -11.72
CA GLN A 26 3.35 13.99 -12.21
C GLN A 26 4.57 14.82 -11.81
N ARG A 27 5.31 15.31 -12.82
CA ARG A 27 6.54 16.07 -12.60
C ARG A 27 6.24 17.54 -12.31
N ALA A 28 6.90 18.09 -11.30
CA ALA A 28 6.95 19.53 -11.08
C ALA A 28 7.94 20.20 -12.02
N LYS A 29 7.74 21.50 -12.28
CA LYS A 29 8.70 22.28 -13.07
C LYS A 29 10.04 22.45 -12.33
N ASN A 30 9.97 22.72 -11.02
CA ASN A 30 11.13 22.94 -10.16
C ASN A 30 11.00 21.97 -8.96
N SER A 31 11.23 20.68 -9.19
CA SER A 31 11.01 19.65 -8.18
C SER A 31 11.99 19.77 -7.01
N HIS A 32 11.46 19.79 -5.80
CA HIS A 32 12.21 19.66 -4.55
C HIS A 32 12.39 18.20 -4.13
N GLY A 33 12.03 17.26 -4.99
CA GLY A 33 12.13 15.81 -4.81
C GLY A 33 10.81 15.08 -4.99
N ALA A 34 10.83 13.76 -4.83
CA ALA A 34 9.66 12.93 -4.96
C ALA A 34 8.80 12.98 -3.68
N LEU A 35 7.49 13.12 -3.84
CA LEU A 35 6.47 13.00 -2.81
C LEU A 35 5.63 11.76 -3.13
N LEU A 36 5.87 10.66 -2.40
CA LEU A 36 5.20 9.39 -2.61
C LEU A 36 3.99 9.27 -1.69
N PHE A 37 2.83 8.99 -2.29
CA PHE A 37 1.59 8.76 -1.59
C PHE A 37 1.33 7.28 -1.37
N ILE A 38 1.09 6.89 -0.12
CA ILE A 38 0.77 5.52 0.29
C ILE A 38 -0.69 5.48 0.74
N ALA A 39 -1.53 4.85 -0.06
CA ALA A 39 -2.97 4.77 0.19
C ALA A 39 -3.31 3.88 1.39
N GLY A 40 -4.50 4.05 1.90
CA GLY A 40 -5.06 3.29 3.01
C GLY A 40 -5.69 1.95 2.61
N GLY A 41 -6.70 1.57 3.33
CA GLY A 41 -7.44 0.33 3.20
C GLY A 41 -7.13 -0.64 4.35
N PRO A 42 -6.40 -1.74 4.15
CA PRO A 42 -5.64 -2.17 2.96
C PRO A 42 -6.51 -2.37 1.71
N GLY A 43 -5.88 -2.28 0.54
CA GLY A 43 -6.54 -2.58 -0.74
C GLY A 43 -6.98 -1.37 -1.56
N GLN A 44 -6.63 -0.14 -1.17
CA GLN A 44 -6.89 1.05 -1.97
C GLN A 44 -5.75 1.32 -2.97
N ALA A 45 -6.13 1.62 -4.21
CA ALA A 45 -5.20 2.08 -5.22
C ALA A 45 -4.81 3.55 -4.95
N GLY A 46 -3.52 3.84 -4.88
CA GLY A 46 -2.98 5.19 -4.67
C GLY A 46 -2.64 5.92 -5.97
N ILE A 47 -3.22 5.52 -7.09
CA ILE A 47 -3.02 6.16 -8.39
C ILE A 47 -3.71 7.53 -8.38
N ASN A 48 -3.02 8.58 -8.88
CA ASN A 48 -3.53 9.96 -8.93
C ASN A 48 -3.97 10.51 -7.55
N PRO A 49 -3.08 10.52 -6.55
CA PRO A 49 -3.43 10.85 -5.17
C PRO A 49 -3.93 12.30 -4.96
N LEU A 50 -3.60 13.21 -5.86
CA LEU A 50 -3.98 14.62 -5.82
C LEU A 50 -5.00 14.96 -6.92
N ALA A 51 -6.18 14.34 -6.87
CA ALA A 51 -7.27 14.64 -7.80
C ALA A 51 -7.95 15.99 -7.53
N SER A 52 -7.81 16.55 -6.33
CA SER A 52 -8.38 17.86 -5.94
C SER A 52 -7.67 19.01 -6.66
N LYS A 53 -8.41 20.07 -6.98
CA LYS A 53 -7.89 21.31 -7.56
C LYS A 53 -7.71 22.43 -6.51
N SER A 54 -7.57 22.12 -5.23
CA SER A 54 -7.35 23.12 -4.19
C SER A 54 -6.02 23.87 -4.39
N ALA A 55 -5.91 25.08 -3.82
CA ALA A 55 -4.66 25.85 -3.87
C ALA A 55 -3.49 25.09 -3.26
N ALA A 56 -3.69 24.39 -2.14
CA ALA A 56 -2.67 23.56 -1.52
C ALA A 56 -2.20 22.42 -2.44
N THR A 57 -3.13 21.76 -3.14
CA THR A 57 -2.79 20.73 -4.14
C THR A 57 -1.96 21.31 -5.27
N GLN A 58 -2.35 22.48 -5.79
CA GLN A 58 -1.59 23.15 -6.86
C GLN A 58 -0.18 23.54 -6.41
N GLN A 59 0.00 23.98 -5.17
CA GLN A 59 1.31 24.25 -4.61
C GLN A 59 2.17 22.98 -4.57
N LEU A 60 1.66 21.87 -4.02
CA LEU A 60 2.39 20.59 -4.01
C LEU A 60 2.78 20.13 -5.42
N LEU A 61 1.88 20.26 -6.40
CA LEU A 61 2.12 19.91 -7.80
C LEU A 61 3.18 20.81 -8.47
N SER A 62 3.39 22.03 -8.00
CA SER A 62 4.42 22.91 -8.52
C SER A 62 5.80 22.67 -7.91
N GLU A 63 5.86 22.13 -6.68
CA GLU A 63 7.07 22.01 -5.88
C GLU A 63 7.62 20.58 -5.79
N TYR A 64 6.79 19.56 -5.99
CA TYR A 64 7.19 18.15 -5.84
C TYR A 64 6.76 17.30 -7.03
N ASP A 65 7.58 16.32 -7.36
CA ASP A 65 7.18 15.23 -8.23
C ASP A 65 6.21 14.32 -7.46
N ILE A 66 4.95 14.34 -7.86
CA ILE A 66 3.93 13.55 -7.18
C ILE A 66 3.92 12.12 -7.72
N ILE A 67 4.15 11.19 -6.83
CA ILE A 67 4.18 9.76 -7.12
C ILE A 67 2.99 9.09 -6.45
N GLY A 68 2.13 8.48 -7.25
CA GLY A 68 1.10 7.58 -6.79
C GLY A 68 1.40 6.16 -7.23
N TYR A 69 1.02 5.18 -6.45
CA TYR A 69 1.13 3.79 -6.86
C TYR A 69 -0.03 2.95 -6.32
N SER A 70 -0.31 1.85 -7.01
CA SER A 70 -1.19 0.81 -6.50
C SER A 70 -0.34 -0.25 -5.83
N PRO A 71 -0.60 -0.62 -4.56
CA PRO A 71 0.17 -1.64 -3.85
C PRO A 71 0.09 -3.01 -4.54
N ARG A 72 1.02 -3.91 -4.20
CA ARG A 72 0.95 -5.32 -4.60
C ARG A 72 -0.41 -5.91 -4.21
N GLY A 73 -0.97 -6.73 -5.09
CA GLY A 73 -2.29 -7.32 -4.90
C GLY A 73 -3.48 -6.39 -5.18
N VAL A 74 -3.27 -5.11 -5.44
CA VAL A 74 -4.34 -4.12 -5.68
C VAL A 74 -4.33 -3.66 -7.13
N ALA A 75 -5.47 -3.76 -7.83
CA ALA A 75 -5.58 -3.27 -9.20
C ALA A 75 -5.22 -1.78 -9.30
N PRO A 76 -4.57 -1.33 -10.39
CA PRO A 76 -4.16 -2.08 -11.58
C PRO A 76 -2.77 -2.76 -11.48
N SER A 77 -2.19 -2.92 -10.29
CA SER A 77 -0.99 -3.76 -10.09
C SER A 77 -1.30 -5.24 -10.28
N LEU A 78 -0.31 -6.01 -10.74
CA LEU A 78 -0.48 -7.42 -11.08
C LEU A 78 0.51 -8.32 -10.31
N PRO A 79 0.08 -9.50 -9.84
CA PRO A 79 -1.28 -10.02 -9.89
C PRO A 79 -2.19 -9.22 -8.94
N THR A 80 -3.45 -9.05 -9.34
CA THR A 80 -4.47 -8.49 -8.46
C THR A 80 -5.05 -9.60 -7.60
N ILE A 81 -5.24 -9.34 -6.30
CA ILE A 81 -5.99 -10.25 -5.43
C ILE A 81 -7.47 -10.17 -5.82
N ALA A 82 -7.97 -11.24 -6.40
CA ALA A 82 -9.36 -11.40 -6.76
C ALA A 82 -9.85 -12.72 -6.16
N CYS A 83 -10.52 -12.65 -5.01
CA CYS A 83 -11.04 -13.83 -4.34
C CYS A 83 -12.52 -13.92 -4.65
N PRO A 84 -12.98 -15.01 -5.31
CA PRO A 84 -14.40 -15.22 -5.54
C PRO A 84 -15.13 -15.32 -4.21
N ALA A 85 -16.22 -14.58 -4.09
CA ALA A 85 -17.14 -14.79 -2.98
C ALA A 85 -17.62 -16.25 -3.00
N PRO A 86 -17.69 -16.95 -1.87
CA PRO A 86 -18.36 -18.25 -1.81
C PRO A 86 -19.79 -18.10 -2.36
N GLU A 87 -20.26 -19.07 -3.15
CA GLU A 87 -21.64 -19.06 -3.65
C GLU A 87 -22.62 -18.95 -2.47
N GLU A 88 -23.56 -18.01 -2.58
CA GLU A 88 -24.46 -17.64 -1.50
C GLU A 88 -25.36 -18.80 -1.08
N SER A 89 -25.20 -19.22 0.13
CA SER A 89 -26.25 -19.89 0.91
C SER A 89 -26.69 -18.96 2.03
N GLY A 90 -27.30 -17.82 1.76
CA GLY A 90 -28.02 -16.94 2.69
C GLY A 90 -27.52 -16.77 4.14
N GLN A 91 -26.33 -17.24 4.46
CA GLN A 91 -25.72 -17.23 5.78
C GLN A 91 -24.50 -16.32 5.81
N VAL A 92 -24.26 -15.70 6.95
CA VAL A 92 -23.06 -14.94 7.28
C VAL A 92 -21.84 -15.73 6.84
N TYR A 93 -21.04 -15.18 5.93
CA TYR A 93 -19.79 -15.79 5.47
C TYR A 93 -18.92 -16.13 6.67
N GLU A 94 -18.66 -17.41 6.90
CA GLU A 94 -17.59 -17.77 7.80
C GLU A 94 -16.29 -17.28 7.17
N SER A 95 -15.57 -16.41 7.87
CA SER A 95 -14.30 -15.82 7.41
C SER A 95 -13.32 -16.88 6.90
N LYS A 96 -13.38 -18.08 7.47
CA LYS A 96 -12.59 -19.24 7.05
C LYS A 96 -12.90 -19.69 5.62
N MET A 97 -14.19 -19.78 5.23
CA MET A 97 -14.57 -20.20 3.88
C MET A 97 -14.09 -19.22 2.82
N PHE A 98 -14.14 -17.92 3.12
CA PHE A 98 -13.62 -16.88 2.23
C PHE A 98 -12.08 -17.00 2.09
N VAL A 99 -11.36 -17.17 3.19
CA VAL A 99 -9.91 -17.35 3.19
C VAL A 99 -9.52 -18.60 2.39
N ASP A 100 -10.18 -19.73 2.64
CA ASP A 100 -9.93 -20.99 1.92
C ASP A 100 -10.23 -20.85 0.40
N SER A 101 -11.28 -20.13 0.04
CA SER A 101 -11.59 -19.81 -1.37
C SER A 101 -10.51 -18.95 -2.01
N CYS A 102 -10.06 -17.94 -1.29
CA CYS A 102 -8.98 -17.06 -1.73
C CYS A 102 -7.66 -17.83 -1.93
N ILE A 103 -7.30 -18.69 -0.98
CA ILE A 103 -6.10 -19.54 -1.07
C ILE A 103 -6.18 -20.49 -2.27
N ARG A 104 -7.33 -21.12 -2.53
CA ARG A 104 -7.51 -21.98 -3.70
C ARG A 104 -7.38 -21.23 -5.01
N HIS A 105 -7.89 -19.99 -5.07
CA HIS A 105 -7.88 -19.20 -6.31
C HIS A 105 -6.53 -18.56 -6.59
N MET A 106 -5.91 -17.95 -5.59
CA MET A 106 -4.68 -17.16 -5.72
C MET A 106 -3.41 -17.96 -5.46
N GLY A 107 -3.53 -19.07 -4.72
CA GLY A 107 -2.40 -19.83 -4.21
C GLY A 107 -1.81 -19.23 -2.92
N ALA A 108 -1.59 -20.08 -1.91
CA ALA A 108 -0.99 -19.68 -0.63
C ALA A 108 0.37 -18.98 -0.80
N ASP A 109 1.18 -19.47 -1.72
CA ASP A 109 2.50 -18.89 -2.04
C ASP A 109 2.44 -17.48 -2.60
N THR A 110 1.34 -17.09 -3.26
CA THR A 110 1.15 -15.72 -3.72
C THR A 110 0.71 -14.82 -2.57
N LEU A 111 -0.27 -15.27 -1.79
CA LEU A 111 -0.84 -14.50 -0.69
C LEU A 111 0.16 -14.25 0.45
N LYS A 112 1.07 -15.19 0.71
CA LYS A 112 2.13 -15.07 1.71
C LYS A 112 2.96 -13.79 1.58
N TYR A 113 3.17 -13.30 0.35
CA TYR A 113 4.00 -12.13 0.05
C TYR A 113 3.19 -10.83 -0.16
N MET A 114 1.96 -10.76 0.31
CA MET A 114 1.12 -9.56 0.28
C MET A 114 1.13 -8.82 1.62
N SER A 115 2.26 -8.81 2.30
CA SER A 115 2.40 -8.25 3.64
C SER A 115 2.86 -6.78 3.62
N ALA A 116 2.72 -6.09 4.77
CA ALA A 116 3.26 -4.75 4.94
C ALA A 116 4.80 -4.71 4.82
N ARG A 117 5.50 -5.80 5.17
CA ARG A 117 6.95 -5.90 4.99
C ARG A 117 7.34 -5.91 3.52
N ASP A 118 6.62 -6.67 2.69
CA ASP A 118 6.85 -6.68 1.25
C ASP A 118 6.51 -5.33 0.62
N ALA A 119 5.46 -4.66 1.11
CA ALA A 119 5.11 -3.31 0.67
C ALA A 119 6.20 -2.27 0.99
N VAL A 120 6.92 -2.41 2.12
CA VAL A 120 8.09 -1.59 2.45
C VAL A 120 9.22 -1.77 1.43
N GLU A 121 9.49 -3.01 1.01
CA GLU A 121 10.49 -3.31 -0.02
C GLU A 121 10.04 -2.79 -1.41
N ASP A 122 8.72 -2.78 -1.68
CA ASP A 122 8.18 -2.14 -2.88
C ASP A 122 8.44 -0.64 -2.90
N VAL A 123 8.26 0.05 -1.77
CA VAL A 123 8.58 1.49 -1.63
C VAL A 123 10.06 1.74 -1.92
N GLU A 124 10.96 0.88 -1.42
CA GLU A 124 12.40 0.96 -1.73
C GLU A 124 12.68 0.73 -3.22
N SER A 125 12.00 -0.20 -3.85
CA SER A 125 12.11 -0.45 -5.29
C SER A 125 11.63 0.74 -6.12
N ILE A 126 10.53 1.39 -5.70
CA ILE A 126 10.04 2.64 -6.30
C ILE A 126 11.09 3.74 -6.16
N ARG A 127 11.67 3.94 -4.97
CA ARG A 127 12.72 4.93 -4.73
C ARG A 127 13.91 4.73 -5.67
N ARG A 128 14.38 3.51 -5.83
CA ARG A 128 15.49 3.18 -6.75
C ARG A 128 15.14 3.50 -8.20
N ALA A 129 13.91 3.17 -8.62
CA ALA A 129 13.43 3.48 -9.96
C ALA A 129 13.28 4.99 -10.22
N LEU A 130 13.12 5.79 -9.16
CA LEU A 130 13.09 7.27 -9.23
C LEU A 130 14.47 7.93 -9.24
N GLY A 131 15.56 7.18 -9.13
CA GLY A 131 16.93 7.70 -9.19
C GLY A 131 17.64 7.79 -7.83
N ASN A 132 17.22 7.00 -6.84
CA ASN A 132 17.82 6.93 -5.50
C ASN A 132 17.69 8.19 -4.63
N GLU A 133 16.74 9.05 -4.92
CA GLU A 133 16.45 10.22 -4.09
C GLU A 133 15.91 9.82 -2.72
N ARG A 134 16.05 10.72 -1.73
CA ARG A 134 15.32 10.56 -0.47
C ARG A 134 13.85 10.85 -0.72
N LEU A 135 12.96 9.99 -0.23
CA LEU A 135 11.53 10.17 -0.39
C LEU A 135 10.93 11.09 0.68
N ASN A 136 9.99 11.91 0.27
CA ASN A 136 8.97 12.46 1.13
C ASN A 136 7.77 11.52 1.04
N LEU A 137 7.25 11.07 2.19
CA LEU A 137 6.14 10.12 2.27
C LEU A 137 4.90 10.83 2.81
N VAL A 138 3.77 10.63 2.16
CA VAL A 138 2.44 10.99 2.68
C VAL A 138 1.61 9.74 2.68
N SER A 139 0.97 9.43 3.79
CA SER A 139 0.26 8.17 3.94
C SER A 139 -1.03 8.32 4.74
N TYR A 140 -1.99 7.47 4.44
CA TYR A 140 -3.33 7.52 5.01
C TYR A 140 -3.71 6.17 5.61
N SER A 141 -4.32 6.18 6.81
CA SER A 141 -4.90 4.99 7.44
C SER A 141 -3.92 3.81 7.44
N TYR A 142 -4.26 2.64 6.90
CA TYR A 142 -3.36 1.49 6.80
C TYR A 142 -2.00 1.82 6.14
N GLY A 143 -1.97 2.74 5.19
CA GLY A 143 -0.72 3.19 4.54
C GLY A 143 0.29 3.76 5.53
N THR A 144 -0.18 4.28 6.67
CA THR A 144 0.70 4.80 7.74
C THR A 144 1.55 3.70 8.38
N LYS A 145 1.05 2.45 8.40
CA LYS A 145 1.84 1.28 8.84
C LYS A 145 3.05 1.06 7.93
N VAL A 146 2.86 1.11 6.62
CA VAL A 146 3.96 0.96 5.64
C VAL A 146 4.92 2.15 5.74
N ALA A 147 4.40 3.38 5.80
CA ALA A 147 5.19 4.60 5.90
C ALA A 147 5.99 4.71 7.20
N ALA A 148 5.50 4.15 8.30
CA ALA A 148 6.22 4.12 9.59
C ALA A 148 7.28 3.01 9.66
N LEU A 149 7.05 1.88 8.99
CA LEU A 149 8.02 0.79 8.90
C LEU A 149 9.19 1.11 7.97
N TYR A 150 8.94 1.90 6.91
CA TYR A 150 9.95 2.20 5.91
C TYR A 150 11.20 2.92 6.49
N PRO A 151 11.09 4.01 7.29
CA PRO A 151 12.25 4.64 7.90
C PRO A 151 12.96 3.77 8.95
N GLN A 152 12.28 2.82 9.57
CA GLN A 152 12.93 1.85 10.46
C GLN A 152 13.87 0.91 9.67
N ARG A 153 13.49 0.56 8.45
CA ARG A 153 14.26 -0.30 7.56
C ARG A 153 15.31 0.48 6.76
N TYR A 154 14.96 1.69 6.31
CA TYR A 154 15.75 2.53 5.40
C TYR A 154 15.87 3.98 5.90
N PRO A 155 16.46 4.24 7.08
CA PRO A 155 16.48 5.58 7.68
C PRO A 155 17.19 6.62 6.81
N ALA A 156 18.22 6.24 6.05
CA ALA A 156 18.97 7.14 5.18
C ALA A 156 18.21 7.54 3.90
N HIS A 157 17.12 6.85 3.57
CA HIS A 157 16.38 7.03 2.32
C HIS A 157 15.12 7.89 2.47
N VAL A 158 14.87 8.41 3.67
CA VAL A 158 13.71 9.24 3.98
C VAL A 158 14.13 10.69 4.21
N ARG A 159 13.35 11.63 3.69
CA ARG A 159 13.48 13.07 3.99
C ARG A 159 12.41 13.51 4.98
N SER A 160 11.16 13.16 4.73
CA SER A 160 10.03 13.49 5.60
C SER A 160 8.96 12.41 5.55
N VAL A 161 8.16 12.32 6.62
CA VAL A 161 7.00 11.41 6.68
C VAL A 161 5.81 12.16 7.27
N VAL A 162 4.68 12.10 6.59
CA VAL A 162 3.38 12.57 7.07
C VAL A 162 2.47 11.37 7.20
N LEU A 163 1.92 11.18 8.39
CA LEU A 163 1.02 10.08 8.73
C LEU A 163 -0.36 10.68 9.07
N ASP A 164 -1.36 10.36 8.29
CA ASP A 164 -2.74 10.79 8.49
C ASP A 164 -3.63 9.60 8.86
N GLY A 165 -4.28 9.64 10.03
CA GLY A 165 -5.05 8.52 10.58
C GLY A 165 -4.14 7.33 10.94
N VAL A 166 -3.20 7.56 11.84
CA VAL A 166 -2.15 6.60 12.22
C VAL A 166 -2.72 5.29 12.75
N VAL A 167 -2.25 4.19 12.19
CA VAL A 167 -2.53 2.82 12.67
C VAL A 167 -1.43 2.38 13.62
N ASP A 168 -1.78 1.81 14.76
CA ASP A 168 -0.83 1.24 15.71
C ASP A 168 -0.07 0.07 15.06
N LEU A 169 1.26 0.12 15.12
CA LEU A 169 2.12 -0.92 14.56
C LEU A 169 2.08 -2.23 15.35
N ALA A 170 1.81 -2.14 16.65
CA ALA A 170 1.69 -3.29 17.54
C ALA A 170 0.32 -3.97 17.45
N GLU A 171 -0.68 -3.26 16.94
CA GLU A 171 -2.04 -3.77 16.82
C GLU A 171 -2.18 -4.69 15.61
N ASP A 172 -2.73 -5.86 15.85
CA ASP A 172 -3.11 -6.77 14.79
C ASP A 172 -4.36 -6.21 14.07
N TYR A 173 -4.39 -6.37 12.74
CA TYR A 173 -5.46 -5.85 11.89
C TYR A 173 -6.85 -6.38 12.28
N ILE A 174 -6.93 -7.62 12.75
CA ILE A 174 -8.20 -8.25 13.18
C ILE A 174 -8.74 -7.52 14.42
N HIS A 175 -7.86 -7.21 15.38
CA HIS A 175 -8.22 -6.46 16.57
C HIS A 175 -8.67 -5.02 16.22
N HIS A 176 -7.93 -4.36 15.35
CA HIS A 176 -8.28 -3.03 14.83
C HIS A 176 -9.64 -3.02 14.12
N ALA A 177 -9.89 -4.00 13.25
CA ALA A 177 -11.17 -4.14 12.56
C ALA A 177 -12.34 -4.40 13.52
N ALA A 178 -12.11 -5.12 14.62
CA ALA A 178 -13.11 -5.40 15.64
C ALA A 178 -13.44 -4.15 16.51
N LEU A 179 -12.50 -3.24 16.72
CA LEU A 179 -12.70 -2.01 17.48
C LEU A 179 -13.45 -0.92 16.69
N ASN A 180 -13.30 -0.88 15.38
CA ASN A 180 -13.89 0.14 14.51
C ASN A 180 -15.43 0.24 14.59
N PRO A 181 -16.20 -0.86 14.63
CA PRO A 181 -17.65 -0.77 14.82
C PRO A 181 -18.06 -0.17 16.17
N ARG A 182 -17.30 -0.43 17.24
CA ARG A 182 -17.56 0.12 18.58
C ARG A 182 -17.28 1.62 18.63
N ALA A 183 -16.20 2.08 18.01
CA ALA A 183 -15.87 3.50 17.90
C ALA A 183 -16.95 4.27 17.10
N ARG A 184 -17.51 3.66 16.04
CA ARG A 184 -18.61 4.25 15.27
C ARG A 184 -19.91 4.35 16.10
N LEU A 185 -20.24 3.31 16.85
CA LEU A 185 -21.44 3.31 17.72
C LEU A 185 -21.34 4.36 18.83
N SER A 186 -20.16 4.59 19.41
CA SER A 186 -19.96 5.62 20.44
C SER A 186 -19.99 7.05 19.90
N ALA A 187 -19.74 7.26 18.60
CA ALA A 187 -19.82 8.59 17.98
C ALA A 187 -21.26 9.04 17.67
N TYR A 188 -22.23 8.12 17.74
CA TYR A 188 -23.67 8.37 17.51
C TYR A 188 -24.52 8.27 18.79
N ALA A 189 -23.92 8.07 19.95
CA ALA A 189 -24.57 8.09 21.26
C ALA A 189 -24.36 9.43 21.97
#